data_863091066bb3d5c70cdf17b6709f5054
#
_entry.id   863091066bb3d5c70cdf17b6709f5054
#
_cell.length_a   1.000
_cell.length_b   1.000
_cell.length_c   1.000
_cell.angle_alpha   90.00
_cell.angle_beta   90.00
_cell.angle_gamma   90.00
#
_symmetry.space_group_name_H-M   'P 1'
#
loop_
_entity.id
_entity.type
_entity.pdbx_description
1 polymer ?
#
loop_
_entity_poly.entity_id
_entity_poly.type
_entity_poly.pdbx_seq_one_letter_code
_entity_poly.pdbx_strand_id
1 'polypeptide(L)'
;MRKTLILAALLAATPFAAAADELSYTFVEAGWTQVRINDNDLDDPKTNGAYLRGSYNIAKNVNVFGGYSRMSESFNLGYGARAKYTLDMPELGIGYHMNLSDRVDFTTDIAWVRVGTKEELSGFGAYDGSYKEHTNAGRITAGIRAKPSPRTEAWLKGGVIDGSRMDTEFVGTLGGQVKFNQTWGLVGEIQLFDDVSQYSVGVRASF
;
A
#
# COMPACT_ATOMS: atom_id res chain seq x y z
N MET A 1 -12.41 8.90 -24.39
CA MET A 1 -13.08 7.57 -24.47
C MET A 1 -12.16 6.34 -24.39
N ARG A 2 -10.83 6.43 -24.57
CA ARG A 2 -9.92 5.25 -24.45
C ARG A 2 -9.54 4.87 -23.00
N LYS A 3 -9.68 5.77 -22.03
CA LYS A 3 -9.30 5.51 -20.62
C LYS A 3 -10.35 4.74 -19.82
N THR A 4 -11.62 4.79 -20.24
CA THR A 4 -12.74 4.05 -19.59
C THR A 4 -12.79 2.58 -20.00
N LEU A 5 -12.25 2.21 -21.17
CA LEU A 5 -12.23 0.81 -21.63
C LEU A 5 -11.22 -0.08 -20.90
N ILE A 6 -10.12 0.51 -20.40
CA ILE A 6 -9.09 -0.24 -19.65
C ILE A 6 -9.61 -0.62 -18.26
N LEU A 7 -10.38 0.26 -17.62
CA LEU A 7 -11.00 -0.03 -16.32
C LEU A 7 -12.10 -1.10 -16.44
N ALA A 8 -12.87 -1.10 -17.53
CA ALA A 8 -13.88 -2.11 -17.80
C ALA A 8 -13.29 -3.49 -18.13
N ALA A 9 -12.12 -3.55 -18.80
CA ALA A 9 -11.44 -4.81 -19.11
C ALA A 9 -10.82 -5.47 -17.86
N LEU A 10 -10.37 -4.71 -16.88
CA LEU A 10 -9.91 -5.21 -15.59
C LEU A 10 -11.07 -5.75 -14.72
N LEU A 11 -12.29 -5.23 -14.91
CA LEU A 11 -13.49 -5.69 -14.21
C LEU A 11 -14.11 -6.94 -14.86
N ALA A 12 -13.77 -7.22 -16.12
CA ALA A 12 -14.26 -8.39 -16.88
C ALA A 12 -13.34 -9.61 -16.76
N ALA A 13 -12.29 -9.56 -15.98
CA ALA A 13 -11.42 -10.71 -15.72
C ALA A 13 -12.23 -11.84 -15.08
N THR A 14 -12.41 -12.87 -15.86
CA THR A 14 -13.08 -14.16 -15.70
C THR A 14 -13.33 -14.63 -14.26
N PRO A 15 -14.44 -15.34 -14.01
CA PRO A 15 -14.71 -15.98 -12.74
C PRO A 15 -13.73 -17.15 -12.55
N PHE A 16 -12.59 -16.89 -11.91
CA PHE A 16 -11.89 -17.95 -11.24
C PHE A 16 -12.79 -18.37 -10.07
N ALA A 17 -13.18 -19.64 -10.03
CA ALA A 17 -13.94 -20.17 -8.92
C ALA A 17 -13.12 -19.98 -7.66
N ALA A 18 -13.49 -18.97 -6.87
CA ALA A 18 -12.92 -18.75 -5.56
C ALA A 18 -13.35 -19.97 -4.71
N ALA A 19 -12.39 -20.76 -4.29
CA ALA A 19 -12.62 -21.73 -3.23
C ALA A 19 -13.10 -20.95 -2.00
N ALA A 20 -14.37 -21.09 -1.65
CA ALA A 20 -15.09 -20.20 -0.74
C ALA A 20 -14.58 -20.27 0.72
N ASP A 21 -13.65 -21.17 1.02
CA ASP A 21 -13.20 -21.46 2.39
C ASP A 21 -11.73 -21.12 2.68
N GLU A 22 -10.88 -20.90 1.69
CA GLU A 22 -9.47 -20.59 1.89
C GLU A 22 -9.17 -19.10 1.78
N LEU A 23 -8.05 -18.67 2.41
CA LEU A 23 -7.51 -17.32 2.26
C LEU A 23 -6.92 -17.16 0.85
N SER A 24 -7.42 -16.21 0.06
CA SER A 24 -6.88 -15.95 -1.27
C SER A 24 -5.71 -14.96 -1.21
N TYR A 25 -4.60 -15.33 -1.86
CA TYR A 25 -3.44 -14.49 -2.10
C TYR A 25 -3.37 -13.96 -3.54
N THR A 26 -4.43 -14.22 -4.33
CA THR A 26 -4.60 -13.62 -5.66
C THR A 26 -5.67 -12.54 -5.59
N PHE A 27 -5.25 -11.28 -5.74
CA PHE A 27 -6.15 -10.14 -5.65
C PHE A 27 -5.65 -8.92 -6.39
N VAL A 28 -6.56 -8.01 -6.66
CA VAL A 28 -6.28 -6.62 -7.06
C VAL A 28 -7.04 -5.70 -6.11
N GLU A 29 -6.39 -4.62 -5.69
CA GLU A 29 -6.91 -3.68 -4.72
C GLU A 29 -6.57 -2.25 -5.11
N ALA A 30 -7.52 -1.34 -4.96
CA ALA A 30 -7.31 0.09 -5.17
C ALA A 30 -8.08 0.90 -4.13
N GLY A 31 -7.55 2.06 -3.78
CA GLY A 31 -8.18 2.90 -2.79
C GLY A 31 -7.45 4.21 -2.53
N TRP A 32 -7.83 4.79 -1.41
CA TRP A 32 -7.24 6.00 -0.86
C TRP A 32 -6.21 5.64 0.21
N THR A 33 -5.15 6.44 0.27
CA THR A 33 -4.11 6.32 1.29
C THR A 33 -3.68 7.69 1.80
N GLN A 34 -3.29 7.73 3.08
CA GLN A 34 -2.74 8.91 3.75
C GLN A 34 -1.48 8.49 4.49
N VAL A 35 -0.44 9.28 4.32
CA VAL A 35 0.77 9.23 5.17
C VAL A 35 0.73 10.41 6.13
N ARG A 36 1.05 10.15 7.39
CA ARG A 36 1.17 11.13 8.46
C ARG A 36 2.55 10.95 9.10
N ILE A 37 3.29 12.03 9.24
CA ILE A 37 4.53 12.06 10.01
C ILE A 37 4.16 12.48 11.43
N ASN A 38 4.47 11.64 12.41
CA ASN A 38 4.17 11.88 13.83
C ASN A 38 5.32 12.71 14.42
N ASP A 39 5.31 14.01 14.20
CA ASP A 39 6.32 14.94 14.70
C ASP A 39 5.65 15.98 15.60
N ASN A 40 6.03 15.96 16.88
CA ASN A 40 5.47 16.85 17.90
C ASN A 40 5.77 18.34 17.64
N ASP A 41 6.77 18.65 16.83
CA ASP A 41 7.22 20.02 16.55
C ASP A 41 6.60 20.58 15.25
N LEU A 42 6.02 19.74 14.37
CA LEU A 42 5.58 20.12 13.02
C LEU A 42 4.07 19.97 12.75
N ASP A 43 3.21 19.98 13.76
CA ASP A 43 1.73 19.92 13.59
C ASP A 43 1.27 18.74 12.70
N ASP A 44 1.99 17.60 12.78
CA ASP A 44 1.68 16.34 12.10
C ASP A 44 1.36 16.48 10.60
N PRO A 45 2.32 16.77 9.75
CA PRO A 45 2.08 16.95 8.31
C PRO A 45 1.48 15.69 7.68
N LYS A 46 0.47 15.88 6.82
CA LYS A 46 -0.29 14.80 6.17
C LYS A 46 -0.24 14.94 4.67
N THR A 47 -0.13 13.82 4.00
CA THR A 47 -0.18 13.74 2.54
C THR A 47 -1.18 12.66 2.12
N ASN A 48 -2.08 13.02 1.20
CA ASN A 48 -3.18 12.15 0.76
C ASN A 48 -3.01 11.75 -0.69
N GLY A 49 -3.54 10.58 -1.06
CA GLY A 49 -3.54 10.15 -2.43
C GLY A 49 -4.25 8.83 -2.68
N ALA A 50 -3.88 8.19 -3.78
CA ALA A 50 -4.45 6.92 -4.19
C ALA A 50 -3.38 5.84 -4.23
N TYR A 51 -3.81 4.59 -4.09
CA TYR A 51 -2.96 3.43 -4.29
C TYR A 51 -3.64 2.39 -5.16
N LEU A 52 -2.79 1.57 -5.79
CA LEU A 52 -3.15 0.34 -6.49
C LEU A 52 -2.14 -0.72 -6.07
N ARG A 53 -2.62 -1.91 -5.70
CA ARG A 53 -1.76 -3.05 -5.41
C ARG A 53 -2.40 -4.34 -5.88
N GLY A 54 -1.58 -5.36 -6.11
CA GLY A 54 -2.02 -6.67 -6.52
C GLY A 54 -1.09 -7.74 -6.04
N SER A 55 -1.61 -8.95 -5.96
CA SER A 55 -0.88 -10.16 -5.61
C SER A 55 -1.38 -11.32 -6.46
N TYR A 56 -0.49 -12.22 -6.79
CA TYR A 56 -0.80 -13.40 -7.59
C TYR A 56 -0.03 -14.62 -7.06
N ASN A 57 -0.75 -15.71 -6.78
CA ASN A 57 -0.15 -16.98 -6.42
C ASN A 57 0.55 -17.59 -7.62
N ILE A 58 1.86 -17.78 -7.50
CA ILE A 58 2.70 -18.45 -8.51
C ILE A 58 2.96 -19.92 -8.17
N ALA A 59 2.74 -20.31 -6.90
CA ALA A 59 2.80 -21.67 -6.40
C ALA A 59 1.87 -21.83 -5.19
N LYS A 60 1.69 -23.05 -4.70
CA LYS A 60 0.77 -23.37 -3.59
C LYS A 60 0.93 -22.44 -2.38
N ASN A 61 2.17 -22.09 -2.04
CA ASN A 61 2.50 -21.33 -0.84
C ASN A 61 3.28 -20.04 -1.15
N VAL A 62 3.38 -19.65 -2.43
CA VAL A 62 4.21 -18.52 -2.86
C VAL A 62 3.39 -17.59 -3.74
N ASN A 63 3.41 -16.32 -3.41
CA ASN A 63 2.81 -15.27 -4.22
C ASN A 63 3.84 -14.18 -4.56
N VAL A 64 3.67 -13.56 -5.70
CA VAL A 64 4.32 -12.30 -6.05
C VAL A 64 3.32 -11.18 -5.83
N PHE A 65 3.79 -10.04 -5.37
CA PHE A 65 2.95 -8.88 -5.17
C PHE A 65 3.66 -7.60 -5.58
N GLY A 66 2.87 -6.60 -5.88
CA GLY A 66 3.38 -5.28 -6.18
C GLY A 66 2.34 -4.21 -5.95
N GLY A 67 2.79 -2.98 -5.81
CA GLY A 67 1.93 -1.85 -5.54
C GLY A 67 2.55 -0.54 -5.99
N TYR A 68 1.70 0.46 -6.08
CA TYR A 68 2.07 1.84 -6.33
C TYR A 68 1.14 2.77 -5.56
N SER A 69 1.71 3.63 -4.75
CA SER A 69 0.97 4.70 -4.08
C SER A 69 1.50 6.05 -4.55
N ARG A 70 0.60 6.99 -4.75
CA ARG A 70 0.95 8.38 -5.06
C ARG A 70 0.11 9.32 -4.24
N MET A 71 0.77 10.16 -3.47
CA MET A 71 0.17 11.14 -2.58
C MET A 71 0.74 12.52 -2.89
N SER A 72 -0.06 13.58 -2.72
CA SER A 72 0.41 14.94 -2.94
C SER A 72 -0.32 15.92 -2.04
N GLU A 73 0.42 16.92 -1.57
CA GLU A 73 -0.10 18.05 -0.80
C GLU A 73 0.40 19.35 -1.40
N SER A 74 -0.42 20.40 -1.34
CA SER A 74 -0.11 21.71 -1.91
C SER A 74 -0.36 22.79 -0.89
N PHE A 75 0.64 23.65 -0.66
CA PHE A 75 0.60 24.76 0.28
C PHE A 75 0.65 26.09 -0.48
N ASN A 76 -0.30 26.98 -0.19
CA ASN A 76 -0.27 28.35 -0.66
C ASN A 76 0.55 29.20 0.32
N LEU A 77 1.64 29.77 -0.17
CA LEU A 77 2.60 30.54 0.63
C LEU A 77 2.30 32.06 0.59
N GLY A 78 1.20 32.46 -0.03
CA GLY A 78 0.83 33.86 -0.23
C GLY A 78 1.44 34.48 -1.49
N TYR A 79 0.95 35.65 -1.89
CA TYR A 79 1.42 36.43 -3.05
C TYR A 79 1.51 35.66 -4.37
N GLY A 80 0.67 34.59 -4.55
CA GLY A 80 0.69 33.74 -5.72
C GLY A 80 1.74 32.61 -5.68
N ALA A 81 2.54 32.53 -4.63
CA ALA A 81 3.52 31.46 -4.45
C ALA A 81 2.88 30.17 -3.91
N ARG A 82 3.34 29.03 -4.42
CA ARG A 82 2.83 27.71 -4.07
C ARG A 82 3.98 26.72 -3.95
N ALA A 83 3.94 25.88 -2.92
CA ALA A 83 4.77 24.70 -2.78
C ALA A 83 3.89 23.45 -2.94
N LYS A 84 4.37 22.45 -3.69
CA LYS A 84 3.70 21.15 -3.85
C LYS A 84 4.67 20.04 -3.54
N TYR A 85 4.26 19.17 -2.62
CA TYR A 85 4.94 17.92 -2.29
C TYR A 85 4.23 16.75 -2.96
N THR A 86 5.00 15.84 -3.54
CA THR A 86 4.48 14.58 -4.10
C THR A 86 5.35 13.44 -3.58
N LEU A 87 4.70 12.40 -3.07
CA LEU A 87 5.30 11.16 -2.61
C LEU A 87 4.84 10.02 -3.49
N ASP A 88 5.78 9.32 -4.12
CA ASP A 88 5.56 8.15 -4.98
C ASP A 88 6.22 6.94 -4.34
N MET A 89 5.47 5.84 -4.14
CA MET A 89 5.97 4.63 -3.48
C MET A 89 5.63 3.37 -4.29
N PRO A 90 6.42 3.01 -5.30
CA PRO A 90 6.37 1.70 -5.92
C PRO A 90 6.95 0.63 -5.00
N GLU A 91 6.34 -0.56 -5.04
CA GLU A 91 6.71 -1.74 -4.27
C GLU A 91 6.62 -2.99 -5.16
N LEU A 92 7.56 -3.94 -4.96
CA LEU A 92 7.53 -5.25 -5.58
C LEU A 92 8.12 -6.29 -4.61
N GLY A 93 7.46 -7.44 -4.46
CA GLY A 93 7.90 -8.43 -3.52
C GLY A 93 7.41 -9.85 -3.80
N ILE A 94 7.89 -10.75 -2.96
CA ILE A 94 7.51 -12.16 -2.92
C ILE A 94 7.03 -12.46 -1.51
N GLY A 95 5.88 -13.13 -1.41
CA GLY A 95 5.29 -13.61 -0.18
C GLY A 95 5.33 -15.14 -0.12
N TYR A 96 5.53 -15.64 1.09
CA TYR A 96 5.34 -17.03 1.43
C TYR A 96 4.25 -17.14 2.49
N HIS A 97 3.35 -18.11 2.34
CA HIS A 97 2.31 -18.39 3.32
C HIS A 97 2.21 -19.88 3.62
N MET A 98 1.89 -20.19 4.87
CA MET A 98 1.77 -21.54 5.36
C MET A 98 0.54 -21.65 6.28
N ASN A 99 -0.31 -22.62 6.01
CA ASN A 99 -1.48 -22.85 6.85
C ASN A 99 -1.05 -23.32 8.25
N LEU A 100 -1.45 -22.59 9.28
CA LEU A 100 -1.37 -23.00 10.69
C LEU A 100 -2.64 -23.73 11.12
N SER A 101 -3.77 -23.37 10.54
CA SER A 101 -5.07 -24.02 10.71
C SER A 101 -5.96 -23.70 9.50
N ASP A 102 -7.19 -24.26 9.47
CA ASP A 102 -8.16 -23.99 8.38
C ASP A 102 -8.53 -22.50 8.22
N ARG A 103 -8.19 -21.66 9.20
CA ARG A 103 -8.58 -20.25 9.23
C ARG A 103 -7.43 -19.29 9.51
N VAL A 104 -6.22 -19.79 9.70
CA VAL A 104 -5.06 -18.96 10.06
C VAL A 104 -3.84 -19.41 9.28
N ASP A 105 -3.24 -18.48 8.58
CA ASP A 105 -1.96 -18.64 7.90
C ASP A 105 -0.87 -17.85 8.61
N PHE A 106 0.32 -18.43 8.68
CA PHE A 106 1.56 -17.70 8.85
C PHE A 106 1.97 -17.11 7.50
N THR A 107 2.40 -15.86 7.50
CA THR A 107 2.85 -15.16 6.28
C THR A 107 4.21 -14.53 6.50
N THR A 108 5.05 -14.53 5.47
CA THR A 108 6.29 -13.76 5.43
C THR A 108 6.46 -13.15 4.06
N ASP A 109 6.95 -11.91 4.00
CA ASP A 109 7.12 -11.16 2.76
C ASP A 109 8.52 -10.55 2.71
N ILE A 110 9.12 -10.57 1.52
CA ILE A 110 10.32 -9.81 1.19
C ILE A 110 9.95 -8.88 0.04
N ALA A 111 10.23 -7.59 0.19
CA ALA A 111 9.88 -6.59 -0.80
C ALA A 111 11.02 -5.60 -1.03
N TRP A 112 11.16 -5.15 -2.25
CA TRP A 112 11.80 -3.92 -2.61
C TRP A 112 10.77 -2.80 -2.60
N VAL A 113 11.11 -1.70 -1.96
CA VAL A 113 10.30 -0.48 -1.86
C VAL A 113 11.14 0.69 -2.33
N ARG A 114 10.57 1.58 -3.10
CA ARG A 114 11.20 2.86 -3.43
C ARG A 114 10.34 3.99 -2.91
N VAL A 115 10.94 4.93 -2.20
CA VAL A 115 10.31 6.15 -1.76
C VAL A 115 10.86 7.29 -2.60
N GLY A 116 10.02 7.89 -3.43
CA GLY A 116 10.36 9.05 -4.27
C GLY A 116 9.64 10.29 -3.77
N THR A 117 10.38 11.35 -3.49
CA THR A 117 9.83 12.66 -3.14
C THR A 117 10.07 13.64 -4.27
N LYS A 118 9.07 14.47 -4.55
CA LYS A 118 9.17 15.59 -5.48
C LYS A 118 8.62 16.85 -4.82
N GLU A 119 9.45 17.87 -4.76
CA GLU A 119 9.09 19.22 -4.36
C GLU A 119 9.00 20.12 -5.58
N GLU A 120 7.94 20.91 -5.67
CA GLU A 120 7.73 21.89 -6.74
C GLU A 120 7.42 23.25 -6.10
N LEU A 121 8.25 24.24 -6.41
CA LEU A 121 8.04 25.63 -6.03
C LEU A 121 7.61 26.41 -7.27
N SER A 122 6.55 27.22 -7.14
CA SER A 122 6.02 28.06 -8.22
C SER A 122 5.53 29.39 -7.68
N GLY A 123 5.62 30.44 -8.52
CA GLY A 123 5.21 31.78 -8.18
C GLY A 123 6.30 32.64 -7.51
N PHE A 124 7.54 32.19 -7.50
CA PHE A 124 8.72 32.91 -6.99
C PHE A 124 9.57 33.50 -8.12
N GLY A 125 9.09 33.44 -9.36
CA GLY A 125 9.81 33.94 -10.54
C GLY A 125 11.08 33.17 -10.84
N ALA A 126 12.25 33.80 -10.67
CA ALA A 126 13.53 33.15 -10.95
C ALA A 126 13.87 31.96 -9.99
N TYR A 127 13.15 31.79 -8.90
CA TYR A 127 13.33 30.71 -7.94
C TYR A 127 12.32 29.56 -8.12
N ASP A 128 11.51 29.61 -9.18
CA ASP A 128 10.63 28.50 -9.54
C ASP A 128 11.50 27.29 -9.92
N GLY A 129 11.16 26.13 -9.38
CA GLY A 129 11.94 24.93 -9.62
C GLY A 129 11.29 23.67 -9.10
N SER A 130 11.89 22.54 -9.45
CA SER A 130 11.52 21.24 -8.88
C SER A 130 12.75 20.46 -8.44
N TYR A 131 12.68 19.91 -7.24
CA TYR A 131 13.67 18.99 -6.70
C TYR A 131 13.06 17.59 -6.61
N LYS A 132 13.86 16.56 -6.91
CA LYS A 132 13.43 15.15 -6.82
C LYS A 132 14.50 14.35 -6.09
N GLU A 133 14.07 13.56 -5.15
CA GLU A 133 14.91 12.62 -4.44
C GLU A 133 14.25 11.24 -4.40
N HIS A 134 15.05 10.18 -4.22
CA HIS A 134 14.53 8.84 -4.04
C HIS A 134 15.47 8.01 -3.18
N THR A 135 14.87 7.12 -2.40
CA THR A 135 15.54 6.11 -1.60
C THR A 135 15.00 4.75 -1.98
N ASN A 136 15.88 3.76 -2.13
CA ASN A 136 15.50 2.37 -2.29
C ASN A 136 15.73 1.64 -0.97
N ALA A 137 14.77 0.80 -0.60
CA ALA A 137 14.81 0.02 0.62
C ALA A 137 14.42 -1.43 0.39
N GLY A 138 14.91 -2.31 1.22
CA GLY A 138 14.46 -3.68 1.38
C GLY A 138 13.56 -3.79 2.61
N ARG A 139 12.44 -4.49 2.50
CA ARG A 139 11.55 -4.76 3.63
C ARG A 139 11.35 -6.25 3.80
N ILE A 140 11.43 -6.72 5.05
CA ILE A 140 11.12 -8.10 5.42
C ILE A 140 10.08 -8.04 6.54
N THR A 141 8.95 -8.74 6.36
CA THR A 141 7.90 -8.83 7.37
C THR A 141 7.46 -10.28 7.57
N ALA A 142 7.00 -10.59 8.77
CA ALA A 142 6.36 -11.85 9.09
C ALA A 142 5.13 -11.59 9.98
N GLY A 143 4.15 -12.49 9.93
CA GLY A 143 2.94 -12.32 10.71
C GLY A 143 1.90 -13.39 10.47
N ILE A 144 0.68 -13.06 10.79
CA ILE A 144 -0.48 -13.94 10.62
C ILE A 144 -1.55 -13.25 9.78
N ARG A 145 -2.26 -14.06 8.98
CA ARG A 145 -3.51 -13.68 8.32
C ARG A 145 -4.57 -14.68 8.75
N ALA A 146 -5.70 -14.19 9.20
CA ALA A 146 -6.78 -15.00 9.75
C ALA A 146 -8.10 -14.71 9.03
N LYS A 147 -9.00 -15.70 9.02
CA LYS A 147 -10.36 -15.62 8.51
C LYS A 147 -11.36 -15.89 9.67
N PRO A 148 -11.64 -14.88 10.53
CA PRO A 148 -12.54 -15.04 11.68
C PRO A 148 -13.96 -15.46 11.28
N SER A 149 -14.42 -15.07 10.09
CA SER A 149 -15.71 -15.49 9.53
C SER A 149 -15.61 -15.69 8.02
N PRO A 150 -16.63 -16.30 7.36
CA PRO A 150 -16.64 -16.47 5.89
C PRO A 150 -16.50 -15.15 5.10
N ARG A 151 -16.81 -14.01 5.73
CA ARG A 151 -16.77 -12.69 5.09
C ARG A 151 -15.71 -11.76 5.62
N THR A 152 -14.98 -12.14 6.68
CA THR A 152 -13.98 -11.26 7.29
C THR A 152 -12.61 -11.89 7.26
N GLU A 153 -11.62 -11.07 6.96
CA GLU A 153 -10.21 -11.41 7.07
C GLU A 153 -9.51 -10.33 7.88
N ALA A 154 -8.48 -10.71 8.62
CA ALA A 154 -7.63 -9.80 9.37
C ALA A 154 -6.18 -10.25 9.27
N TRP A 155 -5.25 -9.31 9.33
CA TRP A 155 -3.81 -9.62 9.34
C TRP A 155 -3.05 -8.68 10.27
N LEU A 156 -2.03 -9.26 10.87
CA LEU A 156 -1.06 -8.55 11.68
C LEU A 156 0.33 -9.01 11.26
N LYS A 157 1.19 -8.08 10.88
CA LYS A 157 2.58 -8.35 10.47
C LYS A 157 3.52 -7.40 11.18
N GLY A 158 4.74 -7.87 11.45
CA GLY A 158 5.83 -7.07 11.95
C GLY A 158 7.12 -7.41 11.22
N GLY A 159 8.06 -6.48 11.18
CA GLY A 159 9.32 -6.68 10.48
C GLY A 159 10.22 -5.47 10.51
N VAL A 160 11.10 -5.40 9.55
CA VAL A 160 12.06 -4.31 9.40
C VAL A 160 12.16 -3.85 7.96
N ILE A 161 12.46 -2.57 7.80
CA ILE A 161 12.81 -1.94 6.54
C ILE A 161 14.20 -1.31 6.68
N ASP A 162 15.03 -1.44 5.67
CA ASP A 162 16.37 -0.87 5.62
C ASP A 162 16.63 -0.34 4.21
N GLY A 163 17.29 0.80 4.10
CA GLY A 163 17.49 1.48 2.81
C GLY A 163 18.79 2.26 2.70
N SER A 164 19.09 2.68 1.48
CA SER A 164 20.36 3.33 1.16
C SER A 164 20.57 4.72 1.83
N ARG A 165 19.51 5.31 2.36
CA ARG A 165 19.50 6.65 2.99
C ARG A 165 18.55 6.72 4.18
N MET A 166 18.29 5.62 4.81
CA MET A 166 17.49 5.50 6.03
C MET A 166 18.11 4.41 6.89
N ASP A 167 18.02 4.57 8.18
CA ASP A 167 18.42 3.54 9.14
C ASP A 167 17.43 2.38 9.13
N THR A 168 17.83 1.25 9.70
CA THR A 168 16.94 0.10 9.86
C THR A 168 15.83 0.46 10.83
N GLU A 169 14.58 0.43 10.37
CA GLU A 169 13.40 0.78 11.14
C GLU A 169 12.45 -0.40 11.29
N PHE A 170 11.68 -0.40 12.37
CA PHE A 170 10.60 -1.36 12.58
C PHE A 170 9.41 -1.02 11.69
N VAL A 171 8.78 -2.07 11.12
CA VAL A 171 7.54 -1.96 10.36
C VAL A 171 6.47 -2.82 11.00
N GLY A 172 5.34 -2.22 11.37
CA GLY A 172 4.14 -2.90 11.84
C GLY A 172 2.99 -2.70 10.85
N THR A 173 2.22 -3.75 10.58
CA THR A 173 1.03 -3.68 9.72
C THR A 173 -0.13 -4.36 10.40
N LEU A 174 -1.24 -3.65 10.52
CA LEU A 174 -2.53 -4.18 10.95
C LEU A 174 -3.58 -3.87 9.88
N GLY A 175 -4.33 -4.87 9.45
CA GLY A 175 -5.35 -4.67 8.46
C GLY A 175 -6.48 -5.70 8.52
N GLY A 176 -7.51 -5.43 7.74
CA GLY A 176 -8.65 -6.32 7.61
C GLY A 176 -9.46 -6.06 6.35
N GLN A 177 -10.27 -7.07 6.01
CA GLN A 177 -11.20 -7.03 4.88
C GLN A 177 -12.58 -7.51 5.32
N VAL A 178 -13.61 -6.84 4.83
CA VAL A 178 -15.00 -7.31 4.93
C VAL A 178 -15.52 -7.55 3.52
N LYS A 179 -15.80 -8.80 3.17
CA LYS A 179 -16.34 -9.21 1.86
C LYS A 179 -17.84 -9.01 1.82
N PHE A 180 -18.33 -8.31 0.82
CA PHE A 180 -19.76 -8.18 0.56
C PHE A 180 -20.27 -9.23 -0.45
N ASN A 181 -19.37 -9.88 -1.22
CA ASN A 181 -19.62 -11.09 -1.99
C ASN A 181 -18.34 -11.94 -2.08
N GLN A 182 -18.33 -13.01 -2.89
CA GLN A 182 -17.20 -13.93 -3.01
C GLN A 182 -15.92 -13.25 -3.54
N THR A 183 -16.07 -12.26 -4.41
CA THR A 183 -14.96 -11.59 -5.09
C THR A 183 -14.59 -10.27 -4.40
N TRP A 184 -15.56 -9.43 -4.05
CA TRP A 184 -15.36 -8.05 -3.65
C TRP A 184 -15.46 -7.84 -2.15
N GLY A 185 -14.56 -7.03 -1.61
CA GLY A 185 -14.57 -6.61 -0.21
C GLY A 185 -14.00 -5.22 -0.01
N LEU A 186 -14.37 -4.62 1.12
CA LEU A 186 -13.78 -3.39 1.63
C LEU A 186 -12.57 -3.74 2.48
N VAL A 187 -11.47 -3.01 2.30
CA VAL A 187 -10.21 -3.21 3.03
C VAL A 187 -9.86 -1.95 3.79
N GLY A 188 -9.35 -2.14 5.01
CA GLY A 188 -8.69 -1.10 5.78
C GLY A 188 -7.35 -1.62 6.30
N GLU A 189 -6.32 -0.77 6.29
CA GLU A 189 -4.97 -1.12 6.74
C GLU A 189 -4.28 0.08 7.36
N ILE A 190 -3.53 -0.17 8.43
CA ILE A 190 -2.62 0.77 9.07
C ILE A 190 -1.24 0.16 9.00
N GLN A 191 -0.27 0.92 8.50
CA GLN A 191 1.15 0.55 8.51
C GLN A 191 1.92 1.60 9.31
N LEU A 192 2.73 1.14 10.23
CA LEU A 192 3.54 1.95 11.13
C LEU A 192 5.02 1.76 10.80
N PHE A 193 5.72 2.85 10.67
CA PHE A 193 7.16 2.92 10.46
C PHE A 193 7.66 3.96 11.44
N ASP A 194 8.40 3.62 12.47
CA ASP A 194 8.92 4.53 13.46
C ASP A 194 8.01 5.77 13.69
N ASP A 195 8.39 6.93 13.17
CA ASP A 195 7.64 8.20 13.27
C ASP A 195 6.59 8.40 12.15
N VAL A 196 6.36 7.42 11.27
CA VAL A 196 5.44 7.54 10.14
C VAL A 196 4.29 6.54 10.25
N SER A 197 3.07 7.03 10.09
CA SER A 197 1.86 6.21 10.02
C SER A 197 1.23 6.32 8.63
N GLN A 198 0.96 5.19 7.99
CA GLN A 198 0.22 5.13 6.75
C GLN A 198 -1.14 4.47 6.98
N TYR A 199 -2.20 5.12 6.55
CA TYR A 199 -3.58 4.64 6.61
C TYR A 199 -4.08 4.39 5.20
N SER A 200 -4.73 3.27 4.96
CA SER A 200 -5.27 2.93 3.65
C SER A 200 -6.69 2.38 3.78
N VAL A 201 -7.57 2.80 2.88
CA VAL A 201 -8.93 2.26 2.73
C VAL A 201 -9.20 2.05 1.26
N GLY A 202 -9.72 0.87 0.90
CA GLY A 202 -9.92 0.53 -0.51
C GLY A 202 -10.91 -0.60 -0.73
N VAL A 203 -11.02 -0.96 -2.01
CA VAL A 203 -11.82 -2.09 -2.47
C VAL A 203 -10.87 -3.14 -3.06
N ARG A 204 -11.05 -4.38 -2.65
CA ARG A 204 -10.29 -5.55 -3.12
C ARG A 204 -11.19 -6.51 -3.88
N ALA A 205 -10.72 -6.93 -5.05
CA ALA A 205 -11.23 -8.10 -5.74
C ALA A 205 -10.27 -9.27 -5.48
N SER A 206 -10.77 -10.36 -4.88
CA SER A 206 -10.02 -11.60 -4.60
C SER A 206 -10.50 -12.72 -5.52
N PHE A 207 -9.58 -13.59 -5.97
CA PHE A 207 -9.83 -14.65 -6.96
C PHE A 207 -9.34 -16.01 -6.48
#